data_0eba26d6038b0e324a58e1569650fe26
#
_entry.id   0eba26d6038b0e324a58e1569650fe26
#
_cell.length_a   1.000
_cell.length_b   1.000
_cell.length_c   1.000
_cell.angle_alpha   90.00
_cell.angle_beta   90.00
_cell.angle_gamma   90.00
#
_symmetry.space_group_name_H-M   'P 1'
#
loop_
_entity.id
_entity.type
_entity.pdbx_description
1 polymer ?
#
loop_
_entity_poly.entity_id
_entity_poly.type
_entity_poly.pdbx_seq_one_letter_code
_entity_poly.pdbx_strand_id
1 'polypeptide(L)'
;MLLLALDTATPAVTVALHDGTDVIASSSQVDARRHGELLLPAVDRVLTQAGLKIDAVTGVVVGIGPGPYTGLRVGLMTADTFGLVLGVPVHGVCTLDGLAYAADIEKGPFVVATDARRKEVYWAKYADSRTRLTDPAVDRPADVAGQVAGLPAVGAGALLYPDTFPVAHEPENVSAAALASLAAERLAAGRELPAPRPLYLRRPDAQVPKNYKVVTPK
;
A
#
# COMPACT_ATOMS: atom_id res chain seq x y z
N MET A 1 -2.24 -11.06 -19.93
CA MET A 1 -2.18 -9.91 -19.03
C MET A 1 -0.85 -9.99 -18.28
N LEU A 2 -0.04 -8.93 -18.25
CA LEU A 2 1.17 -8.86 -17.43
C LEU A 2 1.08 -7.57 -16.58
N LEU A 3 0.93 -7.72 -15.27
CA LEU A 3 0.83 -6.61 -14.34
C LEU A 3 2.17 -6.35 -13.65
N LEU A 4 2.60 -5.09 -13.65
CA LEU A 4 3.68 -4.60 -12.78
C LEU A 4 3.04 -3.96 -11.56
N ALA A 5 3.21 -4.57 -10.39
CA ALA A 5 2.70 -4.03 -9.13
C ALA A 5 3.83 -3.41 -8.30
N LEU A 6 3.52 -2.30 -7.61
CA LEU A 6 4.45 -1.63 -6.72
C LEU A 6 3.75 -0.97 -5.53
N ASP A 7 4.42 -0.96 -4.37
CA ASP A 7 3.98 -0.22 -3.20
C ASP A 7 5.18 0.40 -2.47
N THR A 8 4.97 1.61 -2.01
CA THR A 8 5.92 2.40 -1.21
C THR A 8 5.21 3.16 -0.08
N ALA A 9 3.99 2.72 0.26
CA ALA A 9 3.18 3.33 1.31
C ALA A 9 3.57 2.87 2.73
N THR A 10 4.39 1.82 2.84
CA THR A 10 4.98 1.32 4.09
C THR A 10 6.50 1.55 4.09
N PRO A 11 7.23 1.23 5.17
CA PRO A 11 8.69 1.24 5.14
C PRO A 11 9.33 0.32 4.09
N ALA A 12 8.59 -0.64 3.58
CA ALA A 12 9.04 -1.52 2.52
C ALA A 12 8.84 -0.89 1.13
N VAL A 13 9.82 -1.07 0.26
CA VAL A 13 9.72 -0.87 -1.20
C VAL A 13 9.46 -2.24 -1.80
N THR A 14 8.27 -2.46 -2.33
CA THR A 14 7.89 -3.76 -2.88
C THR A 14 7.47 -3.65 -4.33
N VAL A 15 7.90 -4.60 -5.13
CA VAL A 15 7.60 -4.70 -6.57
C VAL A 15 7.33 -6.16 -6.92
N ALA A 16 6.37 -6.41 -7.81
CA ALA A 16 6.08 -7.74 -8.30
C ALA A 16 5.62 -7.71 -9.76
N LEU A 17 5.81 -8.82 -10.45
CA LEU A 17 5.22 -9.13 -11.75
C LEU A 17 4.21 -10.27 -11.58
N HIS A 18 3.05 -10.13 -12.21
CA HIS A 18 1.96 -11.10 -12.18
C HIS A 18 1.45 -11.32 -13.61
N ASP A 19 1.38 -12.56 -14.07
CA ASP A 19 1.01 -12.87 -15.46
C ASP A 19 -0.51 -12.98 -15.69
N GLY A 20 -1.28 -12.75 -14.64
CA GLY A 20 -2.74 -12.89 -14.64
C GLY A 20 -3.22 -14.14 -13.90
N THR A 21 -2.33 -15.11 -13.68
CA THR A 21 -2.56 -16.34 -12.93
C THR A 21 -1.67 -16.41 -11.69
N ASP A 22 -0.37 -16.15 -11.85
CA ASP A 22 0.64 -16.30 -10.82
C ASP A 22 1.56 -15.10 -10.71
N VAL A 23 2.17 -14.94 -9.52
CA VAL A 23 3.28 -14.03 -9.30
C VAL A 23 4.55 -14.67 -9.88
N ILE A 24 5.09 -14.10 -10.95
CA ILE A 24 6.25 -14.65 -11.65
C ILE A 24 7.60 -14.11 -11.14
N ALA A 25 7.60 -12.95 -10.51
CA ALA A 25 8.77 -12.38 -9.83
C ALA A 25 8.35 -11.39 -8.77
N SER A 26 9.13 -11.27 -7.69
CA SER A 26 8.90 -10.27 -6.66
C SER A 26 10.19 -9.80 -5.99
N SER A 27 10.15 -8.57 -5.47
CA SER A 27 11.26 -7.97 -4.72
C SER A 27 10.68 -7.16 -3.56
N SER A 28 11.28 -7.31 -2.38
CA SER A 28 10.93 -6.54 -1.19
C SER A 28 12.22 -6.09 -0.49
N GLN A 29 12.26 -4.80 -0.12
CA GLN A 29 13.37 -4.24 0.65
C GLN A 29 12.82 -3.21 1.63
N VAL A 30 13.11 -3.39 2.92
CA VAL A 30 12.67 -2.47 3.97
C VAL A 30 13.71 -1.37 4.16
N ASP A 31 13.34 -0.15 3.78
CA ASP A 31 14.13 1.07 4.05
C ASP A 31 13.21 2.31 3.95
N ALA A 32 12.80 2.82 5.08
CA ALA A 32 11.87 3.94 5.18
C ALA A 32 12.37 5.29 4.61
N ARG A 33 13.64 5.37 4.22
CA ARG A 33 14.28 6.64 3.80
C ARG A 33 14.68 6.69 2.33
N ARG A 34 14.78 5.52 1.67
CA ARG A 34 15.33 5.42 0.31
C ARG A 34 14.35 4.90 -0.74
N HIS A 35 13.04 5.13 -0.55
CA HIS A 35 12.02 4.65 -1.50
C HIS A 35 12.33 5.07 -2.94
N GLY A 36 12.70 6.33 -3.17
CA GLY A 36 13.02 6.84 -4.51
C GLY A 36 14.27 6.23 -5.14
N GLU A 37 15.25 5.83 -4.31
CA GLU A 37 16.50 5.22 -4.80
C GLU A 37 16.31 3.72 -5.09
N LEU A 38 15.43 3.05 -4.35
CA LEU A 38 15.27 1.60 -4.37
C LEU A 38 14.21 1.10 -5.36
N LEU A 39 13.21 1.93 -5.71
CA LEU A 39 12.06 1.48 -6.47
C LEU A 39 12.41 1.06 -7.90
N LEU A 40 13.11 1.90 -8.67
CA LEU A 40 13.48 1.56 -10.05
C LEU A 40 14.46 0.39 -10.14
N PRO A 41 15.50 0.28 -9.29
CA PRO A 41 16.32 -0.93 -9.22
C PRO A 41 15.52 -2.20 -8.85
N ALA A 42 14.46 -2.09 -8.04
CA ALA A 42 13.60 -3.22 -7.75
C ALA A 42 12.75 -3.63 -8.97
N VAL A 43 12.26 -2.67 -9.75
CA VAL A 43 11.56 -2.93 -11.03
C VAL A 43 12.49 -3.66 -12.01
N ASP A 44 13.71 -3.15 -12.21
CA ASP A 44 14.70 -3.79 -13.10
C ASP A 44 15.01 -5.24 -12.66
N ARG A 45 15.14 -5.45 -11.35
CA ARG A 45 15.40 -6.78 -10.76
C ARG A 45 14.29 -7.78 -11.08
N VAL A 46 13.00 -7.41 -10.87
CA VAL A 46 11.90 -8.35 -11.13
C VAL A 46 11.73 -8.63 -12.63
N LEU A 47 11.95 -7.65 -13.49
CA LEU A 47 11.95 -7.84 -14.93
C LEU A 47 13.08 -8.79 -15.37
N THR A 48 14.28 -8.60 -14.85
CA THR A 48 15.44 -9.46 -15.12
C THR A 48 15.20 -10.88 -14.63
N GLN A 49 14.66 -11.07 -13.43
CA GLN A 49 14.31 -12.38 -12.88
C GLN A 49 13.30 -13.13 -13.75
N ALA A 50 12.33 -12.41 -14.30
CA ALA A 50 11.31 -12.97 -15.17
C ALA A 50 11.79 -13.15 -16.63
N GLY A 51 12.98 -12.65 -17.00
CA GLY A 51 13.44 -12.63 -18.39
C GLY A 51 12.61 -11.74 -19.31
N LEU A 52 11.98 -10.71 -18.77
CA LEU A 52 11.05 -9.81 -19.47
C LEU A 52 11.65 -8.40 -19.59
N LYS A 53 11.11 -7.65 -20.56
CA LYS A 53 11.36 -6.21 -20.70
C LYS A 53 10.14 -5.42 -20.27
N ILE A 54 10.35 -4.14 -19.95
CA ILE A 54 9.28 -3.25 -19.47
C ILE A 54 8.14 -3.06 -20.50
N ASP A 55 8.43 -3.15 -21.78
CA ASP A 55 7.45 -3.04 -22.88
C ASP A 55 6.47 -4.23 -22.96
N ALA A 56 6.76 -5.34 -22.25
CA ALA A 56 5.84 -6.46 -22.12
C ALA A 56 4.70 -6.20 -21.11
N VAL A 57 4.84 -5.19 -20.24
CA VAL A 57 3.84 -4.86 -19.22
C VAL A 57 2.57 -4.33 -19.89
N THR A 58 1.41 -4.89 -19.50
CA THR A 58 0.11 -4.54 -20.04
C THR A 58 -0.78 -3.78 -19.06
N GLY A 59 -0.33 -3.58 -17.83
CA GLY A 59 -1.01 -2.80 -16.81
C GLY A 59 -0.11 -2.59 -15.59
N VAL A 60 -0.33 -1.48 -14.88
CA VAL A 60 0.39 -1.16 -13.65
C VAL A 60 -0.58 -1.18 -12.47
N VAL A 61 -0.18 -1.79 -11.36
CA VAL A 61 -0.93 -1.79 -10.10
C VAL A 61 -0.11 -1.03 -9.08
N VAL A 62 -0.72 -0.10 -8.34
CA VAL A 62 -0.02 0.68 -7.33
C VAL A 62 -0.79 0.74 -6.02
N GLY A 63 -0.08 0.57 -4.92
CA GLY A 63 -0.63 0.85 -3.60
C GLY A 63 -0.93 2.35 -3.44
N ILE A 64 -2.21 2.66 -3.19
CA ILE A 64 -2.67 4.04 -3.02
C ILE A 64 -2.62 4.53 -1.57
N GLY A 65 -2.04 3.73 -0.66
CA GLY A 65 -2.03 4.01 0.77
C GLY A 65 -3.25 3.40 1.50
N PRO A 66 -3.50 3.83 2.74
CA PRO A 66 -2.87 4.96 3.41
C PRO A 66 -1.39 4.72 3.76
N GLY A 67 -0.65 5.81 3.90
CA GLY A 67 0.78 5.75 4.23
C GLY A 67 1.42 7.13 4.32
N PRO A 68 2.72 7.19 4.71
CA PRO A 68 3.48 8.44 4.76
C PRO A 68 3.53 9.13 3.41
N TYR A 69 3.28 10.44 3.41
CA TYR A 69 3.13 11.28 2.23
C TYR A 69 4.24 11.13 1.17
N THR A 70 5.51 11.14 1.61
CA THR A 70 6.65 11.08 0.67
C THR A 70 6.75 9.71 0.01
N GLY A 71 6.73 8.62 0.81
CA GLY A 71 6.79 7.26 0.28
C GLY A 71 5.65 6.99 -0.69
N LEU A 72 4.41 7.27 -0.27
CA LEU A 72 3.23 7.07 -1.09
C LEU A 72 3.33 7.74 -2.47
N ARG A 73 3.85 8.97 -2.53
CA ARG A 73 4.03 9.70 -3.80
C ARG A 73 5.08 9.09 -4.71
N VAL A 74 6.14 8.51 -4.16
CA VAL A 74 7.17 7.85 -4.98
C VAL A 74 6.53 6.75 -5.82
N GLY A 75 5.76 5.86 -5.21
CA GLY A 75 5.07 4.79 -5.91
C GLY A 75 4.07 5.30 -6.93
N LEU A 76 3.17 6.20 -6.51
CA LEU A 76 2.13 6.75 -7.39
C LEU A 76 2.71 7.45 -8.62
N MET A 77 3.69 8.33 -8.46
CA MET A 77 4.29 9.05 -9.58
C MET A 77 5.06 8.11 -10.52
N THR A 78 5.71 7.07 -9.97
CA THR A 78 6.38 6.05 -10.78
C THR A 78 5.36 5.23 -11.58
N ALA A 79 4.25 4.82 -10.97
CA ALA A 79 3.18 4.09 -11.64
C ALA A 79 2.54 4.91 -12.77
N ASP A 80 2.21 6.18 -12.50
CA ASP A 80 1.64 7.09 -13.49
C ASP A 80 2.61 7.32 -14.66
N THR A 81 3.92 7.44 -14.36
CA THR A 81 4.95 7.56 -15.41
C THR A 81 5.01 6.31 -16.29
N PHE A 82 5.01 5.11 -15.71
CA PHE A 82 4.95 3.88 -16.49
C PHE A 82 3.67 3.79 -17.31
N GLY A 83 2.52 4.09 -16.72
CA GLY A 83 1.25 4.11 -17.43
C GLY A 83 1.27 5.02 -18.66
N LEU A 84 1.80 6.24 -18.49
CA LEU A 84 1.92 7.22 -19.58
C LEU A 84 2.90 6.77 -20.69
N VAL A 85 4.10 6.30 -20.30
CA VAL A 85 5.16 5.94 -21.25
C VAL A 85 4.81 4.67 -22.02
N LEU A 86 4.20 3.69 -21.34
CA LEU A 86 3.85 2.41 -21.96
C LEU A 86 2.47 2.42 -22.61
N GLY A 87 1.65 3.46 -22.37
CA GLY A 87 0.27 3.53 -22.87
C GLY A 87 -0.65 2.46 -22.26
N VAL A 88 -0.42 2.07 -21.00
CA VAL A 88 -1.16 1.03 -20.30
C VAL A 88 -1.97 1.58 -19.13
N PRO A 89 -3.08 0.92 -18.73
CA PRO A 89 -3.86 1.35 -17.58
C PRO A 89 -3.06 1.25 -16.27
N VAL A 90 -3.35 2.20 -15.36
CA VAL A 90 -2.82 2.20 -13.98
C VAL A 90 -3.98 2.03 -13.01
N HIS A 91 -3.88 1.03 -12.14
CA HIS A 91 -4.88 0.65 -11.18
C HIS A 91 -4.40 0.89 -9.75
N GLY A 92 -5.24 1.54 -8.93
CA GLY A 92 -5.00 1.71 -7.51
C GLY A 92 -5.51 0.52 -6.70
N VAL A 93 -4.77 0.13 -5.66
CA VAL A 93 -5.24 -0.82 -4.64
C VAL A 93 -4.92 -0.24 -3.26
N CYS A 94 -5.88 -0.29 -2.34
CA CYS A 94 -5.62 0.14 -0.97
C CYS A 94 -4.51 -0.73 -0.35
N THR A 95 -3.49 -0.10 0.21
CA THR A 95 -2.35 -0.79 0.84
C THR A 95 -2.80 -1.72 1.98
N LEU A 96 -3.83 -1.32 2.75
CA LEU A 96 -4.41 -2.18 3.79
C LEU A 96 -5.10 -3.41 3.19
N ASP A 97 -5.74 -3.30 2.00
CA ASP A 97 -6.34 -4.46 1.32
C ASP A 97 -5.26 -5.47 0.88
N GLY A 98 -4.09 -4.98 0.46
CA GLY A 98 -2.95 -5.85 0.13
C GLY A 98 -2.41 -6.60 1.35
N LEU A 99 -2.35 -5.94 2.51
CA LEU A 99 -2.00 -6.59 3.77
C LEU A 99 -3.04 -7.62 4.19
N ALA A 100 -4.33 -7.28 4.09
CA ALA A 100 -5.42 -8.21 4.39
C ALA A 100 -5.37 -9.45 3.48
N TYR A 101 -5.08 -9.25 2.19
CA TYR A 101 -4.97 -10.35 1.23
C TYR A 101 -3.82 -11.30 1.55
N ALA A 102 -2.71 -10.77 2.04
CA ALA A 102 -1.53 -11.55 2.42
C ALA A 102 -1.63 -12.17 3.82
N ALA A 103 -2.65 -11.81 4.60
CA ALA A 103 -2.81 -12.30 5.97
C ALA A 103 -3.19 -13.78 5.98
N ASP A 104 -2.46 -14.58 6.75
CA ASP A 104 -2.77 -15.98 7.00
C ASP A 104 -3.75 -16.09 8.18
N ILE A 105 -4.95 -15.56 7.98
CA ILE A 105 -6.04 -15.62 8.96
C ILE A 105 -7.17 -16.46 8.35
N GLU A 106 -7.25 -17.70 8.81
CA GLU A 106 -8.15 -18.69 8.21
C GLU A 106 -9.63 -18.33 8.29
N LYS A 107 -10.10 -17.75 9.40
CA LYS A 107 -11.54 -17.48 9.61
C LYS A 107 -11.78 -16.31 10.56
N GLY A 108 -12.88 -15.61 10.26
CA GLY A 108 -13.44 -14.58 11.11
C GLY A 108 -12.90 -13.18 10.84
N PRO A 109 -13.51 -12.18 11.46
CA PRO A 109 -13.09 -10.80 11.29
C PRO A 109 -11.73 -10.54 11.94
N PHE A 110 -10.95 -9.67 11.31
CA PHE A 110 -9.65 -9.22 11.78
C PHE A 110 -9.41 -7.76 11.45
N VAL A 111 -8.30 -7.23 11.95
CA VAL A 111 -7.88 -5.84 11.76
C VAL A 111 -6.57 -5.80 11.00
N VAL A 112 -6.48 -4.89 10.04
CA VAL A 112 -5.18 -4.47 9.49
C VAL A 112 -4.83 -3.13 10.10
N ALA A 113 -3.62 -3.02 10.67
CA ALA A 113 -3.12 -1.78 11.27
C ALA A 113 -1.66 -1.55 10.86
N THR A 114 -1.37 -0.40 10.23
CA THR A 114 0.00 0.02 9.89
C THR A 114 0.40 1.25 10.71
N ASP A 115 1.72 1.48 10.87
CA ASP A 115 2.21 2.63 11.61
C ASP A 115 1.94 3.95 10.86
N ALA A 116 1.09 4.78 11.41
CA ALA A 116 0.79 6.12 10.88
C ALA A 116 1.74 7.20 11.43
N ARG A 117 2.78 6.82 12.20
CA ARG A 117 3.62 7.75 12.98
C ARG A 117 2.82 8.51 14.04
N ARG A 118 3.49 9.30 14.88
CA ARG A 118 2.87 10.16 15.90
C ARG A 118 1.99 9.42 16.91
N LYS A 119 2.30 8.15 17.17
CA LYS A 119 1.52 7.26 18.04
C LYS A 119 0.09 7.01 17.53
N GLU A 120 -0.08 6.97 16.21
CA GLU A 120 -1.32 6.65 15.51
C GLU A 120 -1.11 5.46 14.57
N VAL A 121 -2.21 4.82 14.20
CA VAL A 121 -2.27 3.73 13.23
C VAL A 121 -3.22 4.06 12.09
N TYR A 122 -2.86 3.69 10.86
CA TYR A 122 -3.82 3.52 9.78
C TYR A 122 -4.42 2.14 9.93
N TRP A 123 -5.73 2.05 9.93
CA TRP A 123 -6.38 0.78 10.19
C TRP A 123 -7.71 0.61 9.45
N ALA A 124 -8.14 -0.65 9.29
CA ALA A 124 -9.47 -1.03 8.83
C ALA A 124 -9.81 -2.44 9.34
N LYS A 125 -11.11 -2.75 9.46
CA LYS A 125 -11.61 -4.09 9.78
C LYS A 125 -11.95 -4.85 8.51
N TYR A 126 -11.73 -6.16 8.54
CA TYR A 126 -11.97 -7.09 7.45
C TYR A 126 -12.81 -8.26 7.94
N ALA A 127 -13.73 -8.75 7.11
CA ALA A 127 -14.47 -9.99 7.36
C ALA A 127 -13.63 -11.21 6.98
N ASP A 128 -12.85 -11.07 5.92
CA ASP A 128 -11.91 -12.04 5.36
C ASP A 128 -10.82 -11.30 4.56
N SER A 129 -9.88 -12.02 3.98
CA SER A 129 -8.74 -11.45 3.24
C SER A 129 -9.13 -10.60 2.01
N ARG A 130 -10.40 -10.61 1.58
CA ARG A 130 -10.90 -9.91 0.38
C ARG A 130 -12.00 -8.90 0.67
N THR A 131 -12.61 -8.97 1.85
CA THR A 131 -13.81 -8.20 2.21
C THR A 131 -13.51 -7.24 3.35
N ARG A 132 -13.36 -5.95 3.02
CA ARG A 132 -13.21 -4.89 4.01
C ARG A 132 -14.57 -4.50 4.59
N LEU A 133 -14.67 -4.36 5.92
CA LEU A 133 -15.88 -4.01 6.66
C LEU A 133 -15.99 -2.52 6.96
N THR A 134 -14.86 -1.81 7.10
CA THR A 134 -14.85 -0.37 7.42
C THR A 134 -13.96 0.39 6.45
N ASP A 135 -14.26 1.65 6.23
CA ASP A 135 -13.31 2.51 5.51
C ASP A 135 -12.00 2.61 6.28
N PRO A 136 -10.85 2.78 5.56
CA PRO A 136 -9.59 3.07 6.20
C PRO A 136 -9.65 4.35 7.05
N ALA A 137 -9.15 4.28 8.27
CA ALA A 137 -9.12 5.38 9.22
C ALA A 137 -7.70 5.60 9.79
N VAL A 138 -7.51 6.73 10.47
CA VAL A 138 -6.30 7.03 11.23
C VAL A 138 -6.69 7.48 12.61
N ASP A 139 -6.22 6.76 13.62
CA ASP A 139 -6.57 7.00 15.03
C ASP A 139 -5.42 6.61 15.95
N ARG A 140 -5.49 7.03 17.21
CA ARG A 140 -4.61 6.50 18.25
C ARG A 140 -5.05 5.08 18.62
N PRO A 141 -4.12 4.15 18.87
CA PRO A 141 -4.46 2.79 19.27
C PRO A 141 -5.46 2.71 20.43
N ALA A 142 -5.28 3.54 21.46
CA ALA A 142 -6.17 3.58 22.62
C ALA A 142 -7.63 3.95 22.27
N ASP A 143 -7.83 4.81 21.23
CA ASP A 143 -9.16 5.28 20.83
C ASP A 143 -9.94 4.20 20.05
N VAL A 144 -9.24 3.22 19.47
CA VAL A 144 -9.85 2.11 18.72
C VAL A 144 -9.94 0.82 19.52
N ALA A 145 -9.32 0.74 20.70
CA ALA A 145 -9.20 -0.48 21.50
C ALA A 145 -10.55 -1.20 21.69
N GLY A 146 -11.60 -0.46 22.01
CA GLY A 146 -12.95 -1.03 22.17
C GLY A 146 -13.57 -1.58 20.89
N GLN A 147 -13.16 -1.05 19.72
CA GLN A 147 -13.67 -1.47 18.41
C GLN A 147 -12.96 -2.72 17.86
N VAL A 148 -11.74 -2.99 18.32
CA VAL A 148 -10.86 -4.06 17.84
C VAL A 148 -10.63 -5.15 18.90
N ALA A 149 -11.23 -5.01 20.07
CA ALA A 149 -11.07 -5.94 21.18
C ALA A 149 -11.36 -7.39 20.76
N GLY A 150 -10.42 -8.28 21.06
CA GLY A 150 -10.54 -9.71 20.77
C GLY A 150 -10.36 -10.10 19.30
N LEU A 151 -10.11 -9.16 18.40
CA LEU A 151 -9.83 -9.47 17.00
C LEU A 151 -8.34 -9.71 16.77
N PRO A 152 -7.97 -10.72 15.96
CA PRO A 152 -6.62 -10.83 15.42
C PRO A 152 -6.28 -9.58 14.62
N ALA A 153 -5.01 -9.20 14.59
CA ALA A 153 -4.56 -8.03 13.85
C ALA A 153 -3.31 -8.34 13.03
N VAL A 154 -3.11 -7.59 11.93
CA VAL A 154 -2.01 -7.76 10.99
C VAL A 154 -1.37 -6.40 10.70
N GLY A 155 -0.06 -6.38 10.51
CA GLY A 155 0.68 -5.19 10.08
C GLY A 155 1.53 -4.56 11.18
N ALA A 156 2.46 -3.68 10.77
CA ALA A 156 3.42 -3.03 11.64
C ALA A 156 2.79 -2.26 12.82
N GLY A 157 1.62 -1.66 12.61
CA GLY A 157 0.89 -0.95 13.67
C GLY A 157 0.35 -1.91 14.73
N ALA A 158 -0.10 -3.10 14.32
CA ALA A 158 -0.55 -4.12 15.26
C ALA A 158 0.60 -4.64 16.13
N LEU A 159 1.75 -4.92 15.52
CA LEU A 159 2.96 -5.37 16.23
C LEU A 159 3.54 -4.30 17.17
N LEU A 160 3.40 -3.02 16.80
CA LEU A 160 3.93 -1.89 17.58
C LEU A 160 3.12 -1.59 18.85
N TYR A 161 1.82 -1.94 18.86
CA TYR A 161 0.91 -1.61 19.97
C TYR A 161 0.21 -2.85 20.55
N PRO A 162 0.98 -3.76 21.21
CA PRO A 162 0.44 -5.03 21.71
C PRO A 162 -0.65 -4.87 22.77
N ASP A 163 -0.67 -3.75 23.52
CA ASP A 163 -1.74 -3.47 24.49
C ASP A 163 -3.12 -3.29 23.83
N THR A 164 -3.14 -2.81 22.58
CA THR A 164 -4.37 -2.64 21.80
C THR A 164 -4.65 -3.85 20.90
N PHE A 165 -3.60 -4.47 20.37
CA PHE A 165 -3.65 -5.61 19.45
C PHE A 165 -2.91 -6.81 20.06
N PRO A 166 -3.48 -7.49 21.07
CA PRO A 166 -2.77 -8.54 21.78
C PRO A 166 -2.50 -9.81 20.95
N VAL A 167 -3.21 -9.98 19.85
CA VAL A 167 -3.03 -11.09 18.92
C VAL A 167 -2.64 -10.51 17.55
N ALA A 168 -1.35 -10.19 17.42
CA ALA A 168 -0.80 -9.61 16.19
C ALA A 168 -0.04 -10.66 15.37
N HIS A 169 -0.24 -10.64 14.06
CA HIS A 169 0.32 -11.57 13.08
C HIS A 169 1.09 -10.85 11.96
N GLU A 170 1.95 -11.60 11.29
CA GLU A 170 2.52 -11.21 10.00
C GLU A 170 1.44 -11.19 8.89
N PRO A 171 1.67 -10.48 7.79
CA PRO A 171 2.89 -9.73 7.47
C PRO A 171 2.95 -8.34 8.11
N GLU A 172 4.16 -7.88 8.45
CA GLU A 172 4.40 -6.52 8.96
C GLU A 172 4.18 -5.45 7.89
N ASN A 173 4.68 -5.70 6.68
CA ASN A 173 4.64 -4.77 5.56
C ASN A 173 3.84 -5.35 4.40
N VAL A 174 3.28 -4.46 3.57
CA VAL A 174 2.56 -4.85 2.36
C VAL A 174 3.51 -5.51 1.34
N SER A 175 2.97 -6.48 0.63
CA SER A 175 3.64 -7.12 -0.51
C SER A 175 3.02 -6.66 -1.83
N ALA A 176 3.83 -6.21 -2.78
CA ALA A 176 3.35 -5.93 -4.13
C ALA A 176 2.83 -7.19 -4.84
N ALA A 177 3.30 -8.37 -4.45
CA ALA A 177 2.76 -9.65 -4.93
C ALA A 177 1.30 -9.83 -4.52
N ALA A 178 0.97 -9.53 -3.24
CA ALA A 178 -0.41 -9.58 -2.75
C ALA A 178 -1.31 -8.54 -3.44
N LEU A 179 -0.80 -7.32 -3.66
CA LEU A 179 -1.53 -6.29 -4.42
C LEU A 179 -1.80 -6.73 -5.86
N ALA A 180 -0.81 -7.34 -6.53
CA ALA A 180 -0.93 -7.85 -7.89
C ALA A 180 -1.99 -8.95 -7.99
N SER A 181 -1.93 -9.94 -7.08
CA SER A 181 -2.87 -11.05 -7.05
C SER A 181 -4.30 -10.58 -6.78
N LEU A 182 -4.48 -9.69 -5.79
CA LEU A 182 -5.80 -9.09 -5.51
C LEU A 182 -6.34 -8.29 -6.70
N ALA A 183 -5.47 -7.53 -7.38
CA ALA A 183 -5.85 -6.79 -8.58
C ALA A 183 -6.21 -7.72 -9.73
N ALA A 184 -5.42 -8.77 -9.98
CA ALA A 184 -5.68 -9.76 -11.02
C ALA A 184 -7.02 -10.49 -10.79
N GLU A 185 -7.32 -10.92 -9.57
CA GLU A 185 -8.62 -11.51 -9.21
C GLU A 185 -9.79 -10.55 -9.48
N ARG A 186 -9.65 -9.28 -9.07
CA ARG A 186 -10.71 -8.28 -9.27
C ARG A 186 -10.93 -7.98 -10.76
N LEU A 187 -9.85 -7.84 -11.54
CA LEU A 187 -9.92 -7.61 -12.99
C LEU A 187 -10.52 -8.82 -13.72
N ALA A 188 -10.12 -10.05 -13.37
CA ALA A 188 -10.68 -11.27 -13.93
C ALA A 188 -12.19 -11.42 -13.64
N ALA A 189 -12.65 -10.90 -12.48
CA ALA A 189 -14.06 -10.85 -12.12
C ALA A 189 -14.82 -9.66 -12.76
N GLY A 190 -14.19 -8.89 -13.65
CA GLY A 190 -14.78 -7.71 -14.28
C GLY A 190 -15.04 -6.54 -13.31
N ARG A 191 -14.38 -6.51 -12.15
CA ARG A 191 -14.54 -5.43 -11.18
C ARG A 191 -13.59 -4.28 -11.53
N GLU A 192 -14.12 -3.07 -11.48
CA GLU A 192 -13.28 -1.87 -11.60
C GLU A 192 -12.38 -1.72 -10.37
N LEU A 193 -11.13 -1.33 -10.63
CA LEU A 193 -10.19 -0.95 -9.58
C LEU A 193 -10.18 0.58 -9.42
N PRO A 194 -9.92 1.10 -8.22
CA PRO A 194 -9.77 2.52 -7.99
C PRO A 194 -8.75 3.17 -8.92
N ALA A 195 -8.97 4.43 -9.26
CA ALA A 195 -7.93 5.24 -9.91
C ALA A 195 -6.70 5.36 -8.99
N PRO A 196 -5.48 5.58 -9.54
CA PRO A 196 -4.24 5.71 -8.78
C PRO A 196 -4.16 7.07 -8.06
N ARG A 197 -5.13 7.33 -7.18
CA ARG A 197 -5.20 8.55 -6.38
C ARG A 197 -4.80 8.27 -4.93
N PRO A 198 -3.95 9.11 -4.33
CA PRO A 198 -3.48 8.87 -2.97
C PRO A 198 -4.61 8.92 -1.96
N LEU A 199 -4.68 7.92 -1.09
CA LEU A 199 -5.62 7.87 0.03
C LEU A 199 -5.03 8.63 1.21
N TYR A 200 -5.20 9.94 1.22
CA TYR A 200 -4.75 10.81 2.30
C TYR A 200 -5.79 10.85 3.43
N LEU A 201 -5.54 10.15 4.53
CA LEU A 201 -6.41 10.15 5.71
C LEU A 201 -6.05 11.26 6.71
N ARG A 202 -4.87 11.85 6.57
CA ARG A 202 -4.42 12.95 7.44
C ARG A 202 -4.39 14.25 6.65
N ARG A 203 -4.88 15.31 7.28
CA ARG A 203 -4.73 16.67 6.71
C ARG A 203 -3.27 17.09 6.77
N PRO A 204 -2.78 17.88 5.79
CA PRO A 204 -1.45 18.46 5.86
C PRO A 204 -1.28 19.32 7.13
N ASP A 205 -0.14 19.16 7.81
CA ASP A 205 0.19 19.95 9.01
C ASP A 205 0.67 21.39 8.68
N ALA A 206 0.70 21.75 7.41
CA ALA A 206 1.12 23.05 6.97
C ALA A 206 0.19 24.13 7.55
N GLN A 207 0.70 24.89 8.52
CA GLN A 207 0.03 26.09 9.02
C GLN A 207 0.49 27.27 8.18
N VAL A 208 -0.46 28.14 7.81
CA VAL A 208 -0.12 29.42 7.19
C VAL A 208 0.71 30.22 8.20
N PRO A 209 1.92 30.66 7.86
CA PRO A 209 2.75 31.45 8.77
C PRO A 209 1.95 32.69 9.24
N LYS A 210 1.90 32.93 10.55
CA LYS A 210 1.21 34.10 11.11
C LYS A 210 1.82 35.43 10.67
N ASN A 211 3.07 35.42 10.18
CA ASN A 211 3.78 36.60 9.66
C ASN A 211 4.05 36.41 8.16
N TYR A 212 3.13 36.85 7.33
CA TYR A 212 3.35 36.97 5.90
C TYR A 212 4.36 38.10 5.65
N LYS A 213 5.54 37.79 5.09
CA LYS A 213 6.37 38.81 4.45
C LYS A 213 5.63 39.25 3.18
N VAL A 214 5.02 40.44 3.22
CA VAL A 214 4.48 41.07 2.01
C VAL A 214 5.69 41.42 1.13
N VAL A 215 5.85 40.71 0.03
CA VAL A 215 6.82 41.08 -1.00
C VAL A 215 6.20 42.22 -1.76
N THR A 216 6.65 43.45 -1.47
CA THR A 216 6.26 44.63 -2.25
C THR A 216 6.94 44.52 -3.61
N PRO A 217 6.21 44.49 -4.74
CA PRO A 217 6.82 44.57 -6.06
C PRO A 217 7.59 45.86 -6.19
N LYS A 218 8.84 45.79 -6.72
CA LYS A 218 9.58 46.98 -7.13
C LYS A 218 9.02 47.53 -8.41
#